data_a66ef02e9cedb138bada5face9a6121f
#
_entry.id   a66ef02e9cedb138bada5face9a6121f
#
_cell.length_a   1.000
_cell.length_b   1.000
_cell.length_c   1.000
_cell.angle_alpha   90.00
_cell.angle_beta   90.00
_cell.angle_gamma   90.00
#
_symmetry.space_group_name_H-M   'P 1'
#
loop_
_entity.id
_entity.type
_entity.pdbx_description
1 polymer ?
#
loop_
_entity_poly.entity_id
_entity_poly.type
_entity_poly.pdbx_seq_one_letter_code
_entity_poly.pdbx_strand_id
1 'polypeptide(L)'
;GASAQTNTIRFIVGPAPGGAVDPYARIIAEHMAKTLDRSVIVENRPGATGNISAQFMIDAPADGQLIWVGTQALTEINPSVFDNLRWKIDDFLPLIKGVQAPLVFVAHPSVPANNFAEFLTWAKANRGKLSYSSYTPGTPSHFLGFQLNEKFDLDLTHVPYRGSGLQTNGLIAGHSLFGFAQVNTSAPQY
;
A
#
# COMPACT_ATOMS: atom_id res chain seq x y z
N GLY A 1 -22.53 -36.55 7.00
CA GLY A 1 -23.02 -35.28 7.46
C GLY A 1 -22.63 -34.23 6.49
N ALA A 2 -23.58 -33.52 5.86
CA ALA A 2 -23.29 -32.35 5.03
C ALA A 2 -22.61 -31.30 5.93
N SER A 3 -21.34 -30.98 5.65
CA SER A 3 -20.69 -29.82 6.23
C SER A 3 -21.52 -28.61 5.83
N ALA A 4 -22.08 -27.91 6.80
CA ALA A 4 -22.77 -26.65 6.55
C ALA A 4 -21.73 -25.72 5.92
N GLN A 5 -21.80 -25.55 4.60
CA GLN A 5 -21.01 -24.56 3.89
C GLN A 5 -21.31 -23.22 4.57
N THR A 6 -20.32 -22.61 5.21
CA THR A 6 -20.50 -21.30 5.84
C THR A 6 -20.92 -20.33 4.75
N ASN A 7 -22.14 -19.77 4.88
CA ASN A 7 -22.71 -18.86 3.87
C ASN A 7 -22.00 -17.49 3.84
N THR A 8 -20.77 -17.43 4.36
CA THR A 8 -20.00 -16.20 4.54
C THR A 8 -18.77 -16.21 3.64
N ILE A 9 -18.65 -15.21 2.79
CA ILE A 9 -17.43 -14.90 2.05
C ILE A 9 -16.57 -13.98 2.90
N ARG A 10 -15.27 -14.22 2.95
CA ARG A 10 -14.31 -13.40 3.69
C ARG A 10 -13.32 -12.74 2.73
N PHE A 11 -13.26 -11.41 2.76
CA PHE A 11 -12.23 -10.63 2.09
C PHE A 11 -11.02 -10.50 3.00
N ILE A 12 -9.93 -11.10 2.61
CA ILE A 12 -8.65 -11.02 3.35
C ILE A 12 -7.83 -9.87 2.78
N VAL A 13 -7.60 -8.83 3.59
CA VAL A 13 -6.94 -7.59 3.19
C VAL A 13 -5.57 -7.51 3.85
N GLY A 14 -4.51 -7.45 3.03
CA GLY A 14 -3.13 -7.40 3.52
C GLY A 14 -2.75 -6.11 4.26
N PRO A 15 -3.10 -4.92 3.78
CA PRO A 15 -2.87 -3.66 4.47
C PRO A 15 -3.67 -3.52 5.78
N ALA A 16 -3.14 -2.67 6.68
CA ALA A 16 -3.84 -2.28 7.89
C ALA A 16 -5.13 -1.50 7.60
N PRO A 17 -6.13 -1.54 8.50
CA PRO A 17 -7.33 -0.71 8.39
C PRO A 17 -6.99 0.77 8.22
N GLY A 18 -7.85 1.52 7.48
CA GLY A 18 -7.69 2.95 7.26
C GLY A 18 -6.73 3.35 6.14
N GLY A 19 -6.08 2.39 5.48
CA GLY A 19 -5.37 2.62 4.22
C GLY A 19 -6.33 2.61 3.03
N ALA A 20 -5.83 2.91 1.82
CA ALA A 20 -6.65 3.00 0.61
C ALA A 20 -7.37 1.70 0.23
N VAL A 21 -6.78 0.54 0.54
CA VAL A 21 -7.30 -0.78 0.19
C VAL A 21 -8.50 -1.18 1.06
N ASP A 22 -8.51 -0.79 2.32
CA ASP A 22 -9.55 -1.18 3.28
C ASP A 22 -10.93 -0.60 2.92
N PRO A 23 -11.11 0.71 2.67
CA PRO A 23 -12.38 1.25 2.19
C PRO A 23 -12.84 0.63 0.86
N TYR A 24 -11.91 0.42 -0.07
CA TYR A 24 -12.21 -0.25 -1.32
C TYR A 24 -12.80 -1.65 -1.09
N ALA A 25 -12.13 -2.48 -0.27
CA ALA A 25 -12.59 -3.83 0.03
C ALA A 25 -13.98 -3.83 0.71
N ARG A 26 -14.25 -2.88 1.61
CA ARG A 26 -15.55 -2.77 2.30
C ARG A 26 -16.68 -2.36 1.35
N ILE A 27 -16.43 -1.43 0.43
CA ILE A 27 -17.42 -1.03 -0.57
C ILE A 27 -17.81 -2.24 -1.46
N ILE A 28 -16.81 -2.98 -1.95
CA ILE A 28 -17.07 -4.17 -2.78
C ILE A 28 -17.78 -5.26 -1.96
N ALA A 29 -17.34 -5.50 -0.71
CA ALA A 29 -17.97 -6.49 0.17
C ALA A 29 -19.45 -6.19 0.41
N GLU A 30 -19.80 -4.91 0.67
CA GLU A 30 -21.19 -4.48 0.86
C GLU A 30 -22.04 -4.74 -0.38
N HIS A 31 -21.54 -4.37 -1.57
CA HIS A 31 -22.26 -4.61 -2.82
C HIS A 31 -22.41 -6.10 -3.14
N MET A 32 -21.34 -6.89 -2.94
CA MET A 32 -21.39 -8.33 -3.14
C MET A 32 -22.37 -9.02 -2.17
N ALA A 33 -22.42 -8.59 -0.92
CA ALA A 33 -23.36 -9.15 0.05
C ALA A 33 -24.80 -8.99 -0.42
N LYS A 34 -25.16 -7.81 -0.94
CA LYS A 34 -26.50 -7.53 -1.49
C LYS A 34 -26.79 -8.35 -2.75
N THR A 35 -25.81 -8.44 -3.67
CA THR A 35 -26.00 -9.11 -4.97
C THR A 35 -26.09 -10.63 -4.84
N LEU A 36 -25.32 -11.21 -3.92
CA LEU A 36 -25.23 -12.65 -3.73
C LEU A 36 -26.20 -13.20 -2.65
N ASP A 37 -26.89 -12.30 -1.96
CA ASP A 37 -27.70 -12.64 -0.76
C ASP A 37 -26.89 -13.49 0.25
N ARG A 38 -25.64 -13.04 0.52
CA ARG A 38 -24.70 -13.74 1.40
C ARG A 38 -23.98 -12.75 2.30
N SER A 39 -23.56 -13.21 3.47
CA SER A 39 -22.66 -12.43 4.31
C SER A 39 -21.28 -12.29 3.63
N VAL A 40 -20.77 -11.06 3.51
CA VAL A 40 -19.41 -10.79 3.05
C VAL A 40 -18.72 -9.91 4.10
N ILE A 41 -17.66 -10.42 4.71
CA ILE A 41 -16.93 -9.72 5.77
C ILE A 41 -15.50 -9.36 5.32
N VAL A 42 -14.98 -8.25 5.83
CA VAL A 42 -13.62 -7.79 5.57
C VAL A 42 -12.76 -8.02 6.80
N GLU A 43 -11.67 -8.75 6.60
CA GLU A 43 -10.70 -9.08 7.64
C GLU A 43 -9.30 -8.59 7.23
N ASN A 44 -8.75 -7.63 7.99
CA ASN A 44 -7.40 -7.14 7.77
C ASN A 44 -6.38 -8.07 8.45
N ARG A 45 -5.34 -8.48 7.68
CA ARG A 45 -4.20 -9.28 8.18
C ARG A 45 -2.88 -8.58 7.82
N PRO A 46 -2.56 -7.49 8.53
CA PRO A 46 -1.38 -6.69 8.22
C PRO A 46 -0.09 -7.38 8.69
N GLY A 47 1.01 -6.99 8.06
CA GLY A 47 2.36 -7.38 8.45
C GLY A 47 3.20 -7.92 7.31
N ALA A 48 4.52 -7.81 7.45
CA ALA A 48 5.53 -8.23 6.47
C ALA A 48 5.19 -7.77 5.04
N THR A 49 4.82 -6.50 4.87
CA THR A 49 4.38 -5.91 3.58
C THR A 49 3.24 -6.70 2.92
N GLY A 50 2.33 -7.28 3.73
CA GLY A 50 1.19 -8.09 3.27
C GLY A 50 1.48 -9.59 3.12
N ASN A 51 2.72 -10.06 3.27
CA ASN A 51 3.06 -11.47 3.14
C ASN A 51 2.31 -12.36 4.14
N ILE A 52 1.95 -11.83 5.32
CA ILE A 52 1.13 -12.57 6.30
C ILE A 52 -0.24 -12.90 5.72
N SER A 53 -0.87 -11.97 4.99
CA SER A 53 -2.16 -12.22 4.35
C SER A 53 -2.05 -13.25 3.22
N ALA A 54 -0.99 -13.17 2.41
CA ALA A 54 -0.72 -14.13 1.34
C ALA A 54 -0.55 -15.55 1.90
N GLN A 55 0.29 -15.70 2.94
CA GLN A 55 0.49 -17.01 3.58
C GLN A 55 -0.81 -17.57 4.17
N PHE A 56 -1.62 -16.73 4.79
CA PHE A 56 -2.92 -17.15 5.30
C PHE A 56 -3.82 -17.69 4.18
N MET A 57 -3.80 -17.06 3.00
CA MET A 57 -4.58 -17.54 1.85
C MET A 57 -4.09 -18.90 1.35
N ILE A 58 -2.77 -19.13 1.31
CA ILE A 58 -2.17 -20.39 0.88
C ILE A 58 -2.52 -21.55 1.83
N ASP A 59 -2.53 -21.28 3.13
CA ASP A 59 -2.81 -22.28 4.15
C ASP A 59 -4.34 -22.60 4.28
N ALA A 60 -5.18 -21.82 3.62
CA ALA A 60 -6.62 -21.94 3.70
C ALA A 60 -7.21 -22.86 2.61
N PRO A 61 -8.40 -23.44 2.82
CA PRO A 61 -9.09 -24.21 1.78
C PRO A 61 -9.42 -23.35 0.55
N ALA A 62 -9.16 -23.90 -0.65
CA ALA A 62 -9.49 -23.25 -1.92
C ALA A 62 -10.95 -23.55 -2.34
N ASP A 63 -11.90 -23.18 -1.48
CA ASP A 63 -13.33 -23.48 -1.64
C ASP A 63 -14.17 -22.29 -2.15
N GLY A 64 -13.50 -21.19 -2.51
CA GLY A 64 -14.15 -19.97 -2.99
C GLY A 64 -14.78 -19.10 -1.89
N GLN A 65 -14.59 -19.43 -0.60
CA GLN A 65 -15.11 -18.61 0.50
C GLN A 65 -14.14 -17.50 0.91
N LEU A 66 -12.89 -17.56 0.47
CA LEU A 66 -11.87 -16.55 0.73
C LEU A 66 -11.49 -15.83 -0.56
N ILE A 67 -11.51 -14.51 -0.52
CA ILE A 67 -11.05 -13.64 -1.61
C ILE A 67 -9.94 -12.77 -1.06
N TRP A 68 -8.77 -12.84 -1.68
CA TRP A 68 -7.65 -12.01 -1.29
C TRP A 68 -7.69 -10.66 -1.99
N VAL A 69 -7.63 -9.58 -1.22
CA VAL A 69 -7.50 -8.22 -1.73
C VAL A 69 -6.05 -7.79 -1.57
N GLY A 70 -5.26 -8.14 -2.55
CA GLY A 70 -3.83 -7.87 -2.62
C GLY A 70 -3.52 -6.50 -3.22
N THR A 71 -2.26 -6.12 -3.11
CA THR A 71 -1.71 -4.88 -3.70
C THR A 71 -0.61 -5.24 -4.71
N GLN A 72 -0.26 -4.29 -5.58
CA GLN A 72 0.87 -4.40 -6.50
C GLN A 72 2.18 -4.77 -5.78
N ALA A 73 2.40 -4.26 -4.56
CA ALA A 73 3.56 -4.63 -3.77
C ALA A 73 3.64 -6.15 -3.54
N LEU A 74 2.51 -6.79 -3.25
CA LEU A 74 2.44 -8.25 -3.05
C LEU A 74 2.68 -9.02 -4.35
N THR A 75 2.07 -8.61 -5.44
CA THR A 75 2.07 -9.39 -6.68
C THR A 75 3.32 -9.18 -7.54
N GLU A 76 3.94 -8.00 -7.47
CA GLU A 76 5.03 -7.61 -8.37
C GLU A 76 6.36 -7.34 -7.65
N ILE A 77 6.31 -6.72 -6.45
CA ILE A 77 7.51 -6.26 -5.75
C ILE A 77 8.05 -7.32 -4.79
N ASN A 78 7.20 -7.86 -3.92
CA ASN A 78 7.63 -8.82 -2.91
C ASN A 78 8.36 -10.04 -3.49
N PRO A 79 7.94 -10.64 -4.62
CA PRO A 79 8.69 -11.74 -5.26
C PRO A 79 10.13 -11.37 -5.65
N SER A 80 10.42 -10.08 -5.85
CA SER A 80 11.76 -9.60 -6.24
C SER A 80 12.63 -9.14 -5.06
N VAL A 81 12.05 -8.94 -3.86
CA VAL A 81 12.77 -8.38 -2.70
C VAL A 81 12.83 -9.31 -1.50
N PHE A 82 12.05 -10.38 -1.47
CA PHE A 82 12.06 -11.36 -0.38
C PHE A 82 12.53 -12.73 -0.91
N ASP A 83 13.67 -13.20 -0.43
CA ASP A 83 14.29 -14.46 -0.88
C ASP A 83 13.55 -15.72 -0.42
N ASN A 84 12.73 -15.63 0.64
CA ASN A 84 12.12 -16.79 1.30
C ASN A 84 10.58 -16.67 1.37
N LEU A 85 9.94 -16.30 0.27
CA LEU A 85 8.49 -16.35 0.18
C LEU A 85 8.04 -17.82 0.11
N ARG A 86 7.03 -18.16 0.92
CA ARG A 86 6.39 -19.49 0.95
C ARG A 86 5.23 -19.59 -0.04
N TRP A 87 5.11 -18.64 -0.94
CA TRP A 87 4.08 -18.52 -1.95
C TRP A 87 4.65 -17.87 -3.22
N LYS A 88 3.99 -18.07 -4.33
CA LYS A 88 4.24 -17.41 -5.62
C LYS A 88 2.92 -16.92 -6.20
N ILE A 89 2.96 -16.00 -7.15
CA ILE A 89 1.74 -15.40 -7.72
C ILE A 89 0.86 -16.46 -8.42
N ASP A 90 1.47 -17.49 -9.01
CA ASP A 90 0.76 -18.56 -9.68
C ASP A 90 -0.02 -19.49 -8.73
N ASP A 91 0.18 -19.36 -7.42
CA ASP A 91 -0.62 -20.08 -6.43
C ASP A 91 -2.01 -19.45 -6.23
N PHE A 92 -2.25 -18.26 -6.82
CA PHE A 92 -3.50 -17.53 -6.73
C PHE A 92 -4.19 -17.44 -8.09
N LEU A 93 -5.52 -17.56 -8.09
CA LEU A 93 -6.33 -17.30 -9.27
C LEU A 93 -6.72 -15.80 -9.29
N PRO A 94 -6.19 -14.96 -10.21
CA PRO A 94 -6.58 -13.57 -10.29
C PRO A 94 -8.02 -13.44 -10.80
N LEU A 95 -8.85 -12.69 -10.08
CA LEU A 95 -10.25 -12.46 -10.43
C LEU A 95 -10.41 -11.15 -11.21
N ILE A 96 -9.91 -10.05 -10.67
CA ILE A 96 -10.05 -8.71 -11.27
C ILE A 96 -8.98 -7.76 -10.76
N LYS A 97 -8.55 -6.83 -11.61
CA LYS A 97 -7.83 -5.61 -11.20
C LYS A 97 -8.85 -4.56 -10.77
N GLY A 98 -9.02 -4.37 -9.47
CA GLY A 98 -10.09 -3.56 -8.92
C GLY A 98 -9.87 -2.06 -9.05
N VAL A 99 -8.71 -1.56 -8.65
CA VAL A 99 -8.40 -0.13 -8.63
C VAL A 99 -6.93 0.12 -8.94
N GLN A 100 -6.66 1.27 -9.53
CA GLN A 100 -5.31 1.78 -9.71
C GLN A 100 -5.27 3.20 -9.12
N ALA A 101 -4.39 3.42 -8.13
CA ALA A 101 -4.17 4.72 -7.52
C ALA A 101 -2.80 5.25 -7.95
N PRO A 102 -2.73 6.39 -8.65
CA PRO A 102 -1.47 7.03 -8.96
C PRO A 102 -0.81 7.56 -7.69
N LEU A 103 0.53 7.65 -7.73
CA LEU A 103 1.31 8.36 -6.73
C LEU A 103 1.62 9.77 -7.20
N VAL A 104 1.64 10.69 -6.26
CA VAL A 104 2.09 12.08 -6.47
C VAL A 104 3.28 12.37 -5.58
N PHE A 105 4.20 13.17 -6.08
CA PHE A 105 5.23 13.77 -5.25
C PHE A 105 4.62 14.90 -4.45
N VAL A 106 4.72 14.81 -3.14
CA VAL A 106 4.15 15.78 -2.20
C VAL A 106 5.28 16.36 -1.35
N ALA A 107 5.23 17.67 -1.13
CA ALA A 107 6.13 18.36 -0.24
C ALA A 107 5.35 19.21 0.77
N HIS A 108 5.84 19.28 2.01
CA HIS A 108 5.29 20.16 3.04
C HIS A 108 5.50 21.63 2.64
N PRO A 109 4.59 22.57 2.95
CA PRO A 109 4.71 23.98 2.59
C PRO A 109 5.99 24.70 3.08
N SER A 110 6.67 24.15 4.07
CA SER A 110 7.97 24.68 4.52
C SER A 110 9.14 24.40 3.57
N VAL A 111 8.95 23.53 2.57
CA VAL A 111 9.94 23.29 1.52
C VAL A 111 9.93 24.52 0.59
N PRO A 112 11.06 25.24 0.42
CA PRO A 112 11.11 26.48 -0.33
C PRO A 112 11.20 26.21 -1.83
N ALA A 113 10.16 25.59 -2.41
CA ALA A 113 10.14 25.21 -3.82
C ALA A 113 8.68 25.21 -4.33
N ASN A 114 8.44 25.81 -5.48
CA ASN A 114 7.14 25.87 -6.14
C ASN A 114 7.00 24.88 -7.29
N ASN A 115 8.09 24.20 -7.64
CA ASN A 115 8.15 23.20 -8.70
C ASN A 115 9.28 22.19 -8.43
N PHE A 116 9.30 21.12 -9.22
CA PHE A 116 10.26 20.04 -9.02
C PHE A 116 11.72 20.46 -9.26
N ALA A 117 11.98 21.39 -10.16
CA ALA A 117 13.34 21.86 -10.44
C ALA A 117 13.90 22.68 -9.25
N GLU A 118 13.08 23.54 -8.66
CA GLU A 118 13.42 24.29 -7.43
C GLU A 118 13.62 23.34 -6.25
N PHE A 119 12.74 22.34 -6.12
CA PHE A 119 12.91 21.27 -5.12
C PHE A 119 14.28 20.59 -5.26
N LEU A 120 14.67 20.17 -6.45
CA LEU A 120 15.96 19.52 -6.69
C LEU A 120 17.14 20.42 -6.33
N THR A 121 17.04 21.70 -6.65
CA THR A 121 18.07 22.69 -6.30
C THR A 121 18.22 22.80 -4.80
N TRP A 122 17.11 22.95 -4.09
CA TRP A 122 17.09 23.00 -2.63
C TRP A 122 17.57 21.68 -1.99
N ALA A 123 17.13 20.54 -2.51
CA ALA A 123 17.51 19.23 -1.99
C ALA A 123 19.02 18.98 -2.13
N LYS A 124 19.62 19.34 -3.27
CA LYS A 124 21.08 19.26 -3.49
C LYS A 124 21.86 20.15 -2.53
N ALA A 125 21.38 21.36 -2.27
CA ALA A 125 21.99 22.28 -1.29
C ALA A 125 21.93 21.75 0.14
N ASN A 126 21.00 20.82 0.43
CA ASN A 126 20.82 20.18 1.75
C ASN A 126 21.17 18.69 1.73
N ARG A 127 22.02 18.25 0.82
CA ARG A 127 22.45 16.85 0.69
C ARG A 127 22.88 16.27 2.02
N GLY A 128 22.43 15.03 2.32
CA GLY A 128 22.73 14.30 3.54
C GLY A 128 21.99 14.79 4.79
N LYS A 129 21.11 15.80 4.69
CA LYS A 129 20.34 16.36 5.81
C LYS A 129 18.84 16.13 5.71
N LEU A 130 18.38 15.56 4.60
CA LEU A 130 16.97 15.41 4.29
C LEU A 130 16.52 13.96 4.37
N SER A 131 15.23 13.79 4.56
CA SER A 131 14.60 12.48 4.53
C SER A 131 13.37 12.49 3.60
N TYR A 132 13.04 11.33 3.03
CA TYR A 132 11.80 11.11 2.31
C TYR A 132 10.94 10.08 2.99
N SER A 133 9.63 10.24 2.89
CA SER A 133 8.69 9.29 3.47
C SER A 133 8.12 8.32 2.45
N SER A 134 7.79 7.11 2.91
CA SER A 134 6.95 6.16 2.19
C SER A 134 5.83 5.62 3.07
N TYR A 135 4.72 5.20 2.46
CA TYR A 135 3.60 4.64 3.22
C TYR A 135 3.86 3.21 3.73
N THR A 136 4.84 2.50 3.17
CA THR A 136 5.30 1.19 3.68
C THR A 136 6.61 0.83 2.96
N PRO A 137 7.58 0.16 3.62
CA PRO A 137 8.75 -0.40 2.95
C PRO A 137 8.35 -1.37 1.83
N GLY A 138 9.16 -1.43 0.76
CA GLY A 138 8.92 -2.35 -0.36
C GLY A 138 7.74 -1.99 -1.24
N THR A 139 7.25 -0.75 -1.20
CA THR A 139 6.13 -0.26 -2.02
C THR A 139 6.63 0.67 -3.13
N PRO A 140 5.82 0.97 -4.17
CA PRO A 140 6.17 1.97 -5.18
C PRO A 140 6.58 3.32 -4.59
N SER A 141 5.96 3.75 -3.49
CA SER A 141 6.34 4.98 -2.76
C SER A 141 7.79 4.94 -2.26
N HIS A 142 8.21 3.80 -1.70
CA HIS A 142 9.59 3.59 -1.26
C HIS A 142 10.57 3.61 -2.45
N PHE A 143 10.26 2.85 -3.51
CA PHE A 143 11.14 2.74 -4.69
C PHE A 143 11.28 4.05 -5.46
N LEU A 144 10.20 4.83 -5.60
CA LEU A 144 10.28 6.14 -6.25
C LEU A 144 11.16 7.10 -5.44
N GLY A 145 11.07 7.07 -4.10
CA GLY A 145 11.97 7.84 -3.24
C GLY A 145 13.43 7.38 -3.34
N PHE A 146 13.65 6.06 -3.38
CA PHE A 146 14.97 5.50 -3.61
C PHE A 146 15.55 5.91 -4.98
N GLN A 147 14.76 5.80 -6.06
CA GLN A 147 15.17 6.22 -7.41
C GLN A 147 15.47 7.73 -7.47
N LEU A 148 14.67 8.56 -6.79
CA LEU A 148 14.93 9.99 -6.68
C LEU A 148 16.29 10.24 -6.02
N ASN A 149 16.56 9.55 -4.91
CA ASN A 149 17.82 9.62 -4.18
C ASN A 149 19.02 9.28 -5.07
N GLU A 150 18.98 8.11 -5.70
CA GLU A 150 20.06 7.60 -6.56
C GLU A 150 20.28 8.49 -7.80
N LYS A 151 19.19 8.83 -8.50
CA LYS A 151 19.27 9.58 -9.75
C LYS A 151 19.88 10.97 -9.59
N PHE A 152 19.63 11.62 -8.47
CA PHE A 152 20.04 12.99 -8.21
C PHE A 152 21.13 13.13 -7.15
N ASP A 153 21.62 12.02 -6.61
CA ASP A 153 22.67 11.95 -5.57
C ASP A 153 22.36 12.86 -4.38
N LEU A 154 21.18 12.66 -3.76
CA LEU A 154 20.67 13.54 -2.70
C LEU A 154 21.06 13.11 -1.29
N ASP A 155 21.48 11.86 -1.11
CA ASP A 155 21.83 11.27 0.19
C ASP A 155 20.70 11.40 1.23
N LEU A 156 19.51 10.92 0.82
CA LEU A 156 18.27 11.00 1.61
C LEU A 156 18.13 9.83 2.57
N THR A 157 17.67 10.11 3.78
CA THR A 157 17.28 9.06 4.73
C THR A 157 15.82 8.64 4.48
N HIS A 158 15.57 7.33 4.38
CA HIS A 158 14.21 6.80 4.24
C HIS A 158 13.47 6.75 5.58
N VAL A 159 12.25 7.28 5.63
CA VAL A 159 11.34 7.24 6.78
C VAL A 159 10.08 6.45 6.40
N PRO A 160 9.99 5.16 6.79
CA PRO A 160 8.83 4.34 6.51
C PRO A 160 7.68 4.59 7.48
N TYR A 161 6.46 4.71 6.95
CA TYR A 161 5.22 4.70 7.71
C TYR A 161 4.53 3.32 7.64
N ARG A 162 3.48 3.12 8.44
CA ARG A 162 2.67 1.89 8.44
C ARG A 162 1.32 2.11 7.76
N GLY A 163 1.33 2.73 6.57
CA GLY A 163 0.14 3.01 5.77
C GLY A 163 0.09 4.44 5.25
N SER A 164 -0.70 4.65 4.18
CA SER A 164 -0.81 5.95 3.50
C SER A 164 -1.41 7.05 4.37
N GLY A 165 -2.40 6.73 5.21
CA GLY A 165 -2.97 7.71 6.15
C GLY A 165 -1.95 8.24 7.14
N LEU A 166 -1.12 7.37 7.73
CA LEU A 166 -0.05 7.78 8.66
C LEU A 166 1.04 8.59 7.94
N GLN A 167 1.40 8.23 6.71
CA GLN A 167 2.33 9.03 5.90
C GLN A 167 1.77 10.43 5.64
N THR A 168 0.51 10.53 5.20
CA THR A 168 -0.14 11.81 4.93
C THR A 168 -0.16 12.70 6.18
N ASN A 169 -0.54 12.15 7.33
CA ASN A 169 -0.50 12.88 8.59
C ASN A 169 0.91 13.37 8.95
N GLY A 170 1.93 12.53 8.72
CA GLY A 170 3.32 12.90 8.94
C GLY A 170 3.82 14.01 8.02
N LEU A 171 3.37 14.01 6.75
CA LEU A 171 3.64 15.07 5.79
C LEU A 171 2.97 16.39 6.20
N ILE A 172 1.68 16.35 6.56
CA ILE A 172 0.93 17.56 7.02
C ILE A 172 1.56 18.15 8.28
N ALA A 173 1.98 17.31 9.20
CA ALA A 173 2.60 17.74 10.46
C ALA A 173 4.07 18.20 10.31
N GLY A 174 4.67 18.06 9.11
CA GLY A 174 6.07 18.38 8.87
C GLY A 174 7.08 17.41 9.51
N HIS A 175 6.63 16.24 9.98
CA HIS A 175 7.52 15.18 10.46
C HIS A 175 8.36 14.56 9.34
N SER A 176 7.84 14.56 8.12
CA SER A 176 8.54 14.32 6.87
C SER A 176 8.25 15.48 5.93
N LEU A 177 9.29 16.01 5.28
CA LEU A 177 9.09 17.19 4.45
C LEU A 177 8.61 16.87 3.04
N PHE A 178 8.81 15.64 2.56
CA PHE A 178 8.36 15.21 1.23
C PHE A 178 8.31 13.68 1.10
N GLY A 179 7.63 13.23 0.05
CA GLY A 179 7.54 11.82 -0.28
C GLY A 179 6.61 11.56 -1.47
N PHE A 180 6.53 10.30 -1.88
CA PHE A 180 5.55 9.86 -2.87
C PHE A 180 4.33 9.29 -2.13
N ALA A 181 3.19 9.94 -2.25
CA ALA A 181 1.96 9.62 -1.54
C ALA A 181 0.84 9.21 -2.50
N GLN A 182 -0.14 8.49 -1.99
CA GLN A 182 -1.32 8.12 -2.77
C GLN A 182 -2.26 9.31 -2.92
N VAL A 183 -2.72 9.59 -4.14
CA VAL A 183 -3.62 10.73 -4.45
C VAL A 183 -4.88 10.73 -3.58
N ASN A 184 -5.51 9.58 -3.40
CA ASN A 184 -6.76 9.46 -2.66
C ASN A 184 -6.65 9.79 -1.16
N THR A 185 -5.46 9.69 -0.57
CA THR A 185 -5.23 10.06 0.83
C THR A 185 -4.64 11.45 1.00
N SER A 186 -3.94 11.96 0.00
CA SER A 186 -3.27 13.26 0.06
C SER A 186 -4.07 14.40 -0.58
N ALA A 187 -4.73 14.18 -1.73
CA ALA A 187 -5.44 15.25 -2.44
C ALA A 187 -6.49 16.01 -1.60
N PRO A 188 -7.24 15.40 -0.68
CA PRO A 188 -8.16 16.16 0.19
C PRO A 188 -7.48 17.13 1.16
N GLN A 189 -6.17 17.11 1.30
CA GLN A 189 -5.38 17.87 2.26
C GLN A 189 -4.62 19.06 1.64
N TYR A 190 -4.64 19.18 0.28
CA TYR A 190 -3.90 20.20 -0.46
C TYR A 190 -4.75 21.03 -1.38
#